data_b54963baf695a7d47bd431b2bbbff041
#
_entry.id   b54963baf695a7d47bd431b2bbbff041
#
_cell.length_a   1.000
_cell.length_b   1.000
_cell.length_c   1.000
_cell.angle_alpha   90.00
_cell.angle_beta   90.00
_cell.angle_gamma   90.00
#
_symmetry.space_group_name_H-M   'P 1'
#
loop_
_entity.id
_entity.type
_entity.pdbx_description
1 polymer ?
#
loop_
_entity_poly.entity_id
_entity_poly.type
_entity_poly.pdbx_seq_one_letter_code
_entity_poly.pdbx_strand_id
1 'polypeptide(L)'
;AADVLVFQEDDERFNIGAGRTRDGKYLVLEAASHITSESWFLAADQPTGQFTLVAAREDDHEYSLDHRNGLFYIRTNDKGRNFRLVTAPVATPGREHWTERIPHRAGVALEDVDLFANFFIAAEREDGLPRLRLWQFAGEGPEASQTQEISFPEPAYNAYSGTNRIFDAKTFRYGYTSLVTPSSVFEFDPATGASKLLKQVEVPGNFDRTLYASERLHSTASDGTQVPVSLVYRKDAFVHGRNPLYVYAYGSYGYALPIGFNSNRLSLLDRGVVLAYAHIRGGGDLGEPWHDAGKMLAKRNTFTDFIACVEHLTTSGYGDPARVAIEGGSAGGLLMGAVTNMRPDLFRAVLSHVPFVDVMNTMLDASLPLTVPEYEEWGNPNEEKYFTYMLSYSPYDNLKAASYPAILVKTSLYDSQVMYWEPAKYVAKLRTLKQDARPLLLVTNMQAGHGGASGRYDYLKEIAFDYAFTLRELGII
;
A
#
# COMPACT_ATOMS: atom_id res chain seq x y z
N ALA A 1 -1.92 34.80 -22.51
CA ALA A 1 -3.25 34.31 -22.80
C ALA A 1 -3.94 34.06 -21.46
N ALA A 2 -5.22 34.35 -21.35
CA ALA A 2 -6.00 33.97 -20.17
C ALA A 2 -6.26 32.47 -20.25
N ASP A 3 -6.10 31.77 -19.11
CA ASP A 3 -6.46 30.35 -19.02
C ASP A 3 -7.97 30.18 -19.18
N VAL A 4 -8.37 29.10 -19.86
CA VAL A 4 -9.77 28.76 -20.08
C VAL A 4 -10.11 27.57 -19.19
N LEU A 5 -11.15 27.70 -18.38
CA LEU A 5 -11.67 26.59 -17.59
C LEU A 5 -12.21 25.50 -18.53
N VAL A 6 -11.67 24.29 -18.41
CA VAL A 6 -12.02 23.13 -19.25
C VAL A 6 -12.95 22.18 -18.51
N PHE A 7 -12.73 22.00 -17.22
CA PHE A 7 -13.50 21.08 -16.38
C PHE A 7 -13.48 21.57 -14.93
N GLN A 8 -14.56 21.34 -14.21
CA GLN A 8 -14.68 21.59 -12.76
C GLN A 8 -15.39 20.44 -12.11
N GLU A 9 -14.89 19.97 -10.96
CA GLU A 9 -15.52 19.03 -10.08
C GLU A 9 -15.96 19.73 -8.81
N ASP A 10 -17.19 19.56 -8.40
CA ASP A 10 -17.78 20.21 -7.24
C ASP A 10 -17.94 19.27 -6.03
N ASP A 11 -17.78 17.96 -6.23
CA ASP A 11 -17.82 16.97 -5.15
C ASP A 11 -16.43 16.80 -4.53
N GLU A 12 -16.28 17.21 -3.26
CA GLU A 12 -15.02 17.20 -2.52
C GLU A 12 -14.38 15.79 -2.37
N ARG A 13 -15.14 14.72 -2.61
CA ARG A 13 -14.61 13.34 -2.60
C ARG A 13 -13.71 13.05 -3.79
N PHE A 14 -13.89 13.78 -4.90
CA PHE A 14 -13.23 13.49 -6.17
C PHE A 14 -12.00 14.36 -6.41
N ASN A 15 -10.96 13.72 -6.94
CA ASN A 15 -9.78 14.37 -7.47
C ASN A 15 -9.79 14.31 -8.99
N ILE A 16 -9.28 15.37 -9.66
CA ILE A 16 -9.18 15.43 -11.11
C ILE A 16 -7.76 15.13 -11.55
N GLY A 17 -7.63 14.16 -12.45
CA GLY A 17 -6.41 13.84 -13.18
C GLY A 17 -6.56 14.11 -14.68
N ALA A 18 -5.46 14.48 -15.33
CA ALA A 18 -5.39 14.59 -16.78
C ALA A 18 -4.17 13.84 -17.31
N GLY A 19 -4.38 13.05 -18.35
CA GLY A 19 -3.35 12.22 -18.96
C GLY A 19 -3.51 12.10 -20.46
N ARG A 20 -2.76 11.16 -21.03
CA ARG A 20 -2.81 10.82 -22.44
C ARG A 20 -2.74 9.31 -22.58
N THR A 21 -3.51 8.74 -23.52
CA THR A 21 -3.35 7.33 -23.90
C THR A 21 -1.92 7.05 -24.33
N ARG A 22 -1.42 5.83 -24.11
CA ARG A 22 -0.02 5.47 -24.38
C ARG A 22 0.37 5.66 -25.84
N ASP A 23 -0.56 5.43 -26.77
CA ASP A 23 -0.34 5.71 -28.19
C ASP A 23 -0.41 7.20 -28.56
N GLY A 24 -0.74 8.05 -27.60
CA GLY A 24 -0.78 9.51 -27.71
C GLY A 24 -1.96 10.06 -28.50
N LYS A 25 -2.96 9.26 -28.87
CA LYS A 25 -4.07 9.68 -29.71
C LYS A 25 -5.16 10.42 -28.98
N TYR A 26 -5.32 10.18 -27.67
CA TYR A 26 -6.38 10.80 -26.87
C TYR A 26 -5.81 11.43 -25.61
N LEU A 27 -6.34 12.59 -25.25
CA LEU A 27 -6.27 13.18 -23.94
C LEU A 27 -7.37 12.54 -23.10
N VAL A 28 -7.07 12.17 -21.87
CA VAL A 28 -8.02 11.58 -20.92
C VAL A 28 -8.07 12.46 -19.69
N LEU A 29 -9.28 12.77 -19.26
CA LEU A 29 -9.57 13.43 -18.00
C LEU A 29 -10.32 12.43 -17.12
N GLU A 30 -9.91 12.32 -15.87
CA GLU A 30 -10.49 11.40 -14.91
C GLU A 30 -10.88 12.15 -13.64
N ALA A 31 -12.07 11.90 -13.14
CA ALA A 31 -12.50 12.25 -11.79
C ALA A 31 -12.62 10.96 -10.98
N ALA A 32 -11.89 10.87 -9.87
CA ALA A 32 -11.84 9.67 -9.04
C ALA A 32 -11.90 9.99 -7.55
N SER A 33 -12.74 9.25 -6.81
CA SER A 33 -12.71 9.12 -5.36
C SER A 33 -11.94 7.84 -4.96
N HIS A 34 -12.04 7.41 -3.71
CA HIS A 34 -11.42 6.14 -3.26
C HIS A 34 -12.06 4.89 -3.86
N ILE A 35 -13.32 4.96 -4.29
CA ILE A 35 -14.11 3.79 -4.71
C ILE A 35 -14.91 4.02 -6.00
N THR A 36 -14.86 5.21 -6.57
CA THR A 36 -15.68 5.58 -7.74
C THR A 36 -14.87 6.39 -8.72
N SER A 37 -14.96 6.10 -10.01
CA SER A 37 -14.33 6.90 -11.06
C SER A 37 -15.23 7.17 -12.25
N GLU A 38 -14.88 8.23 -12.99
CA GLU A 38 -15.52 8.65 -14.23
C GLU A 38 -14.48 9.27 -15.15
N SER A 39 -14.51 8.95 -16.44
CA SER A 39 -13.49 9.40 -17.38
C SER A 39 -14.10 10.00 -18.66
N TRP A 40 -13.43 11.03 -19.16
CA TRP A 40 -13.72 11.66 -20.44
C TRP A 40 -12.49 11.60 -21.34
N PHE A 41 -12.71 11.65 -22.64
CA PHE A 41 -11.63 11.69 -23.62
C PHE A 41 -11.83 12.78 -24.68
N LEU A 42 -10.72 13.18 -25.27
CA LEU A 42 -10.67 14.14 -26.36
C LEU A 42 -9.56 13.72 -27.34
N ALA A 43 -9.81 13.83 -28.65
CA ALA A 43 -8.77 13.56 -29.65
C ALA A 43 -7.58 14.52 -29.46
N ALA A 44 -6.36 13.99 -29.34
CA ALA A 44 -5.18 14.79 -28.99
C ALA A 44 -4.73 15.75 -30.12
N ASP A 45 -5.18 15.53 -31.34
CA ASP A 45 -5.00 16.42 -32.49
C ASP A 45 -6.06 17.55 -32.56
N GLN A 46 -7.06 17.52 -31.66
CA GLN A 46 -8.11 18.54 -31.52
C GLN A 46 -8.19 19.06 -30.07
N PRO A 47 -7.13 19.59 -29.50
CA PRO A 47 -7.03 19.87 -28.04
C PRO A 47 -7.96 20.99 -27.55
N THR A 48 -8.61 21.71 -28.44
CA THR A 48 -9.63 22.75 -28.14
C THR A 48 -11.07 22.22 -28.32
N GLY A 49 -11.23 20.92 -28.60
CA GLY A 49 -12.53 20.26 -28.72
C GLY A 49 -13.24 20.11 -27.39
N GLN A 50 -14.36 19.40 -27.41
CA GLN A 50 -15.10 19.04 -26.20
C GLN A 50 -14.76 17.62 -25.76
N PHE A 51 -14.62 17.43 -24.47
CA PHE A 51 -14.45 16.12 -23.87
C PHE A 51 -15.74 15.31 -23.97
N THR A 52 -15.60 14.03 -24.34
CA THR A 52 -16.69 13.06 -24.43
C THR A 52 -16.62 12.11 -23.26
N LEU A 53 -17.73 11.94 -22.55
CA LEU A 53 -17.86 10.99 -21.44
C LEU A 53 -17.77 9.55 -21.95
N VAL A 54 -17.03 8.68 -21.25
CA VAL A 54 -16.94 7.24 -21.54
C VAL A 54 -18.09 6.49 -20.85
N ALA A 55 -18.20 6.59 -19.55
CA ALA A 55 -19.30 6.06 -18.75
C ALA A 55 -19.50 6.95 -17.52
N ALA A 56 -20.77 7.28 -17.22
CA ALA A 56 -21.11 8.09 -16.06
C ALA A 56 -20.73 7.36 -14.75
N ARG A 57 -20.34 8.15 -13.73
CA ARG A 57 -20.02 7.62 -12.41
C ARG A 57 -21.22 6.91 -11.79
N GLU A 58 -20.93 5.87 -11.09
CA GLU A 58 -21.85 5.07 -10.31
C GLU A 58 -21.11 4.66 -9.03
N ASP A 59 -21.75 4.82 -7.88
CA ASP A 59 -21.09 4.53 -6.59
C ASP A 59 -20.49 3.11 -6.59
N ASP A 60 -19.30 2.95 -6.04
CA ASP A 60 -18.51 1.71 -6.00
C ASP A 60 -18.05 1.18 -7.39
N HIS A 61 -18.20 1.97 -8.44
CA HIS A 61 -17.72 1.61 -9.76
C HIS A 61 -16.48 2.40 -10.14
N GLU A 62 -15.42 1.66 -10.36
CA GLU A 62 -14.11 2.17 -10.79
C GLU A 62 -13.76 1.65 -12.18
N TYR A 63 -13.20 2.53 -13.02
CA TYR A 63 -12.59 2.12 -14.27
C TYR A 63 -11.49 3.07 -14.71
N SER A 64 -10.52 2.53 -15.43
CA SER A 64 -9.46 3.27 -16.12
C SER A 64 -9.38 2.80 -17.58
N LEU A 65 -8.79 3.62 -18.45
CA LEU A 65 -8.74 3.30 -19.88
C LEU A 65 -7.41 3.64 -20.55
N ASP A 66 -7.09 2.88 -21.59
CA ASP A 66 -6.06 3.18 -22.57
C ASP A 66 -6.58 2.86 -23.98
N HIS A 67 -5.84 3.21 -25.04
CA HIS A 67 -6.31 3.12 -26.41
C HIS A 67 -5.38 2.30 -27.32
N ARG A 68 -5.98 1.47 -28.20
CA ARG A 68 -5.29 0.79 -29.31
C ARG A 68 -6.25 0.57 -30.48
N ASN A 69 -5.85 0.98 -31.68
CA ASN A 69 -6.52 0.66 -32.96
C ASN A 69 -8.04 0.92 -32.96
N GLY A 70 -8.48 2.11 -32.48
CA GLY A 70 -9.90 2.52 -32.47
C GLY A 70 -10.74 1.91 -31.35
N LEU A 71 -10.09 1.22 -30.40
CA LEU A 71 -10.75 0.65 -29.23
C LEU A 71 -10.11 1.20 -27.95
N PHE A 72 -10.96 1.55 -26.98
CA PHE A 72 -10.54 1.68 -25.60
C PHE A 72 -10.44 0.30 -24.96
N TYR A 73 -9.37 0.10 -24.19
CA TYR A 73 -9.15 -1.01 -23.28
C TYR A 73 -9.43 -0.49 -21.89
N ILE A 74 -10.46 -1.02 -21.26
CA ILE A 74 -11.04 -0.49 -20.03
C ILE A 74 -10.89 -1.55 -18.94
N ARG A 75 -10.11 -1.25 -17.91
CA ARG A 75 -10.07 -2.02 -16.67
C ARG A 75 -11.23 -1.55 -15.80
N THR A 76 -12.09 -2.44 -15.32
CA THR A 76 -13.32 -2.07 -14.59
C THR A 76 -13.71 -3.12 -13.55
N ASN A 77 -14.33 -2.69 -12.44
CA ASN A 77 -14.84 -3.55 -11.38
C ASN A 77 -16.38 -3.80 -11.49
N ASP A 78 -17.02 -3.47 -12.61
CA ASP A 78 -18.48 -3.54 -12.84
C ASP A 78 -19.09 -4.94 -12.66
N LYS A 79 -18.30 -6.01 -12.70
CA LYS A 79 -18.73 -7.40 -12.49
C LYS A 79 -18.02 -8.12 -11.35
N GLY A 80 -17.29 -7.38 -10.52
CA GLY A 80 -16.63 -7.93 -9.33
C GLY A 80 -15.42 -7.13 -8.91
N ARG A 81 -15.17 -7.14 -7.62
CA ARG A 81 -14.19 -6.27 -6.93
C ARG A 81 -12.75 -6.39 -7.46
N ASN A 82 -12.33 -7.57 -7.91
CA ASN A 82 -10.97 -7.81 -8.42
C ASN A 82 -10.77 -7.40 -9.88
N PHE A 83 -11.66 -6.59 -10.43
CA PHE A 83 -11.62 -6.04 -11.77
C PHE A 83 -11.63 -7.08 -12.91
N ARG A 84 -11.89 -6.60 -14.11
CA ARG A 84 -11.81 -7.28 -15.40
C ARG A 84 -11.32 -6.33 -16.49
N LEU A 85 -10.91 -6.85 -17.63
CA LEU A 85 -10.60 -6.05 -18.82
C LEU A 85 -11.69 -6.19 -19.87
N VAL A 86 -12.15 -5.07 -20.38
CA VAL A 86 -13.10 -5.00 -21.51
C VAL A 86 -12.56 -4.09 -22.60
N THR A 87 -13.17 -4.14 -23.79
CA THR A 87 -12.93 -3.17 -24.87
C THR A 87 -14.22 -2.55 -25.35
N ALA A 88 -14.15 -1.28 -25.77
CA ALA A 88 -15.27 -0.58 -26.43
C ALA A 88 -14.76 0.23 -27.63
N PRO A 89 -15.57 0.37 -28.72
CA PRO A 89 -15.22 1.28 -29.81
C PRO A 89 -15.16 2.73 -29.32
N VAL A 90 -14.18 3.49 -29.78
CA VAL A 90 -14.06 4.93 -29.43
C VAL A 90 -15.33 5.72 -29.80
N ALA A 91 -15.98 5.36 -30.90
CA ALA A 91 -17.20 6.03 -31.37
C ALA A 91 -18.43 5.77 -30.46
N THR A 92 -18.42 4.65 -29.72
CA THR A 92 -19.51 4.22 -28.82
C THR A 92 -18.89 3.61 -27.56
N PRO A 93 -18.27 4.44 -26.65
CA PRO A 93 -17.48 3.93 -25.53
C PRO A 93 -18.30 3.46 -24.34
N GLY A 94 -19.62 3.67 -24.34
CA GLY A 94 -20.53 3.37 -23.24
C GLY A 94 -20.57 1.88 -22.86
N ARG A 95 -21.03 1.60 -21.64
CA ARG A 95 -21.03 0.25 -21.02
C ARG A 95 -21.80 -0.79 -21.85
N GLU A 96 -22.81 -0.39 -22.59
CA GLU A 96 -23.63 -1.26 -23.47
C GLU A 96 -22.79 -1.87 -24.62
N HIS A 97 -21.62 -1.31 -24.91
CA HIS A 97 -20.71 -1.78 -25.97
C HIS A 97 -19.43 -2.47 -25.37
N TRP A 98 -19.38 -2.67 -24.08
CA TRP A 98 -18.23 -3.31 -23.44
C TRP A 98 -18.16 -4.79 -23.73
N THR A 99 -17.09 -5.21 -24.39
CA THR A 99 -16.80 -6.60 -24.71
C THR A 99 -15.66 -7.14 -23.86
N GLU A 100 -15.91 -8.22 -23.13
CA GLU A 100 -14.96 -8.82 -22.21
C GLU A 100 -13.70 -9.36 -22.92
N ARG A 101 -12.51 -9.13 -22.33
CA ARG A 101 -11.20 -9.63 -22.79
C ARG A 101 -10.50 -10.48 -21.73
N ILE A 102 -10.48 -10.00 -20.48
CA ILE A 102 -10.07 -10.79 -19.31
C ILE A 102 -11.26 -10.78 -18.36
N PRO A 103 -11.85 -11.93 -18.03
CA PRO A 103 -12.97 -12.01 -17.10
C PRO A 103 -12.54 -11.70 -15.67
N HIS A 104 -13.50 -11.28 -14.84
CA HIS A 104 -13.28 -11.20 -13.40
C HIS A 104 -12.90 -12.58 -12.82
N ARG A 105 -11.94 -12.61 -11.89
CA ARG A 105 -11.49 -13.80 -11.17
C ARG A 105 -11.47 -13.51 -9.67
N ALA A 106 -12.16 -14.33 -8.88
CA ALA A 106 -12.28 -14.10 -7.44
C ALA A 106 -10.93 -14.13 -6.68
N GLY A 107 -9.99 -14.96 -7.13
CA GLY A 107 -8.67 -15.12 -6.49
C GLY A 107 -7.54 -14.32 -7.14
N VAL A 108 -7.82 -13.51 -8.17
CA VAL A 108 -6.81 -12.75 -8.91
C VAL A 108 -7.30 -11.34 -9.13
N ALA A 109 -6.66 -10.36 -8.51
CA ALA A 109 -6.94 -8.95 -8.76
C ALA A 109 -6.19 -8.49 -10.00
N LEU A 110 -6.89 -7.90 -10.97
CA LEU A 110 -6.29 -7.20 -12.11
C LEU A 110 -5.97 -5.77 -11.66
N GLU A 111 -4.70 -5.51 -11.35
CA GLU A 111 -4.28 -4.21 -10.79
C GLU A 111 -4.06 -3.14 -11.87
N ASP A 112 -3.48 -3.54 -13.04
CA ASP A 112 -3.21 -2.61 -14.13
C ASP A 112 -3.06 -3.35 -15.48
N VAL A 113 -3.09 -2.60 -16.57
CA VAL A 113 -2.86 -3.10 -17.94
C VAL A 113 -1.93 -2.14 -18.69
N ASP A 114 -0.69 -2.58 -18.94
CA ASP A 114 0.26 -1.87 -19.77
C ASP A 114 0.06 -2.22 -21.25
N LEU A 115 -0.59 -1.34 -22.00
CA LEU A 115 -0.98 -1.57 -23.39
C LEU A 115 0.11 -1.12 -24.37
N PHE A 116 0.50 -2.01 -25.30
CA PHE A 116 1.44 -1.76 -26.41
C PHE A 116 0.82 -2.09 -27.75
N ALA A 117 1.50 -1.75 -28.84
CA ALA A 117 0.98 -1.99 -30.19
C ALA A 117 0.73 -3.49 -30.48
N ASN A 118 1.59 -4.39 -30.01
CA ASN A 118 1.53 -5.82 -30.36
C ASN A 118 1.24 -6.76 -29.19
N PHE A 119 1.25 -6.26 -27.97
CA PHE A 119 0.98 -7.02 -26.75
C PHE A 119 0.48 -6.10 -25.64
N PHE A 120 0.05 -6.67 -24.54
CA PHE A 120 -0.10 -5.96 -23.26
C PHE A 120 0.38 -6.84 -22.11
N ILE A 121 0.74 -6.17 -21.01
CA ILE A 121 1.05 -6.83 -19.76
C ILE A 121 -0.11 -6.59 -18.80
N ALA A 122 -0.72 -7.66 -18.32
CA ALA A 122 -1.62 -7.61 -17.18
C ALA A 122 -0.78 -7.68 -15.89
N ALA A 123 -0.78 -6.60 -15.14
CA ALA A 123 -0.26 -6.59 -13.78
C ALA A 123 -1.37 -7.09 -12.85
N GLU A 124 -1.14 -8.19 -12.21
CA GLU A 124 -2.12 -8.91 -11.41
C GLU A 124 -1.56 -9.23 -10.02
N ARG A 125 -2.45 -9.51 -9.09
CA ARG A 125 -2.10 -10.03 -7.77
C ARG A 125 -2.84 -11.34 -7.51
N GLU A 126 -2.06 -12.38 -7.19
CA GLU A 126 -2.57 -13.71 -6.91
C GLU A 126 -1.84 -14.27 -5.69
N ASP A 127 -2.59 -14.82 -4.74
CA ASP A 127 -2.04 -15.31 -3.46
C ASP A 127 -1.16 -14.27 -2.74
N GLY A 128 -1.49 -12.97 -2.87
CA GLY A 128 -0.77 -11.86 -2.26
C GLY A 128 0.58 -11.52 -2.90
N LEU A 129 0.88 -12.05 -4.08
CA LEU A 129 2.10 -11.76 -4.83
C LEU A 129 1.77 -11.13 -6.17
N PRO A 130 2.55 -10.11 -6.61
CA PRO A 130 2.38 -9.54 -7.93
C PRO A 130 2.75 -10.53 -9.03
N ARG A 131 1.96 -10.54 -10.10
CA ARG A 131 2.16 -11.33 -11.31
C ARG A 131 2.21 -10.41 -12.52
N LEU A 132 3.13 -10.63 -13.45
CA LEU A 132 3.21 -9.92 -14.72
C LEU A 132 2.97 -10.93 -15.84
N ARG A 133 1.77 -10.85 -16.45
CA ARG A 133 1.32 -11.79 -17.49
C ARG A 133 1.28 -11.12 -18.84
N LEU A 134 1.99 -11.71 -19.81
CA LEU A 134 2.02 -11.26 -21.20
C LEU A 134 0.80 -11.78 -21.97
N TRP A 135 0.08 -10.86 -22.60
CA TRP A 135 -0.98 -11.13 -23.55
C TRP A 135 -0.56 -10.63 -24.92
N GLN A 136 -0.51 -11.51 -25.91
CA GLN A 136 -0.06 -11.18 -27.27
C GLN A 136 -1.25 -11.07 -28.20
N PHE A 137 -1.33 -9.98 -28.98
CA PHE A 137 -2.34 -9.79 -29.99
C PHE A 137 -2.12 -10.68 -31.19
N ALA A 138 -3.22 -11.26 -31.73
CA ALA A 138 -3.17 -12.07 -32.95
C ALA A 138 -3.00 -11.23 -34.23
N GLY A 139 -3.22 -9.90 -34.14
CA GLY A 139 -3.12 -8.94 -35.26
C GLY A 139 -3.63 -7.57 -34.87
N GLU A 140 -4.20 -6.84 -35.82
CA GLU A 140 -4.73 -5.48 -35.61
C GLU A 140 -5.99 -5.43 -34.71
N GLY A 141 -6.73 -6.53 -34.66
CA GLY A 141 -7.95 -6.65 -33.84
C GLY A 141 -7.64 -6.76 -32.32
N PRO A 142 -8.70 -6.83 -31.50
CA PRO A 142 -8.58 -6.89 -30.04
C PRO A 142 -8.27 -8.30 -29.52
N GLU A 143 -8.25 -9.32 -30.35
CA GLU A 143 -8.04 -10.71 -29.94
C GLU A 143 -6.62 -10.92 -29.45
N ALA A 144 -6.49 -11.29 -28.19
CA ALA A 144 -5.24 -11.57 -27.53
C ALA A 144 -5.32 -12.86 -26.69
N SER A 145 -4.20 -13.53 -26.53
CA SER A 145 -4.09 -14.69 -25.64
C SER A 145 -2.91 -14.51 -24.68
N GLN A 146 -3.10 -14.98 -23.45
CA GLN A 146 -1.98 -15.06 -22.50
C GLN A 146 -0.97 -16.08 -23.03
N THR A 147 0.26 -15.64 -23.24
CA THR A 147 1.32 -16.47 -23.80
C THR A 147 2.39 -16.83 -22.78
N GLN A 148 2.67 -15.93 -21.84
CA GLN A 148 3.76 -16.11 -20.88
C GLN A 148 3.42 -15.43 -19.54
N GLU A 149 4.12 -15.86 -18.48
CA GLU A 149 4.18 -15.19 -17.17
C GLU A 149 5.65 -14.99 -16.79
N ILE A 150 6.00 -13.82 -16.30
CA ILE A 150 7.36 -13.54 -15.83
C ILE A 150 7.52 -14.18 -14.44
N SER A 151 8.44 -15.14 -14.32
CA SER A 151 8.69 -15.87 -13.07
C SER A 151 9.71 -15.16 -12.19
N PHE A 152 9.52 -15.22 -10.88
CA PHE A 152 10.39 -14.60 -9.88
C PHE A 152 10.91 -15.64 -8.88
N PRO A 153 12.19 -15.55 -8.45
CA PRO A 153 12.85 -16.66 -7.74
C PRO A 153 12.60 -16.70 -6.23
N GLU A 154 12.23 -15.55 -5.59
CA GLU A 154 12.08 -15.47 -4.15
C GLU A 154 10.62 -15.70 -3.70
N PRO A 155 10.39 -16.21 -2.47
CA PRO A 155 9.04 -16.48 -1.95
C PRO A 155 8.24 -15.22 -1.59
N ALA A 156 8.93 -14.10 -1.34
CA ALA A 156 8.34 -12.79 -1.05
C ALA A 156 9.09 -11.73 -1.84
N TYR A 157 8.40 -11.04 -2.72
CA TYR A 157 8.97 -10.05 -3.65
C TYR A 157 7.95 -8.99 -4.03
N ASN A 158 8.43 -7.93 -4.66
CA ASN A 158 7.63 -7.00 -5.42
C ASN A 158 8.12 -6.95 -6.88
N ALA A 159 7.18 -6.94 -7.82
CA ALA A 159 7.44 -6.78 -9.24
C ALA A 159 6.37 -5.85 -9.82
N TYR A 160 6.78 -4.92 -10.65
CA TYR A 160 5.91 -3.86 -11.16
C TYR A 160 6.37 -3.37 -12.53
N SER A 161 5.46 -2.84 -13.31
CA SER A 161 5.75 -2.22 -14.58
C SER A 161 6.72 -1.06 -14.41
N GLY A 162 7.80 -1.07 -15.19
CA GLY A 162 8.78 0.01 -15.23
C GLY A 162 8.36 1.14 -16.17
N THR A 163 9.27 2.05 -16.46
CA THR A 163 9.03 3.14 -17.42
C THR A 163 9.04 2.60 -18.85
N ASN A 164 7.85 2.51 -19.45
CA ASN A 164 7.62 2.00 -20.81
C ASN A 164 6.90 3.09 -21.65
N ARG A 165 7.63 4.09 -22.15
CA ARG A 165 7.04 5.27 -22.83
C ARG A 165 6.66 5.05 -24.30
N ILE A 166 7.26 4.04 -24.94
CA ILE A 166 7.14 3.82 -26.39
C ILE A 166 6.05 2.79 -26.65
N PHE A 167 4.98 3.19 -27.33
CA PHE A 167 3.83 2.34 -27.58
C PHE A 167 4.14 1.15 -28.47
N ASP A 168 5.00 1.32 -29.51
CA ASP A 168 5.42 0.27 -30.44
C ASP A 168 6.71 -0.47 -30.00
N ALA A 169 7.08 -0.34 -28.72
CA ALA A 169 8.20 -1.08 -28.16
C ALA A 169 8.02 -2.59 -28.35
N LYS A 170 9.15 -3.29 -28.58
CA LYS A 170 9.19 -4.75 -28.75
C LYS A 170 9.54 -5.47 -27.46
N THR A 171 9.96 -4.73 -26.44
CA THR A 171 10.36 -5.22 -25.12
C THR A 171 9.56 -4.52 -24.04
N PHE A 172 9.49 -5.14 -22.86
CA PHE A 172 8.82 -4.60 -21.67
C PHE A 172 9.83 -4.43 -20.54
N ARG A 173 9.88 -3.26 -19.93
CA ARG A 173 10.69 -3.01 -18.73
C ARG A 173 9.87 -3.18 -17.46
N TYR A 174 10.45 -3.88 -16.49
CA TYR A 174 9.83 -4.06 -15.18
C TYR A 174 10.86 -3.87 -14.06
N GLY A 175 10.35 -3.43 -12.91
CA GLY A 175 11.08 -3.38 -11.65
C GLY A 175 10.91 -4.69 -10.90
N TYR A 176 11.94 -5.11 -10.17
CA TYR A 176 11.93 -6.25 -9.28
C TYR A 176 12.75 -5.96 -8.03
N THR A 177 12.24 -6.37 -6.88
CA THR A 177 12.95 -6.35 -5.61
C THR A 177 12.38 -7.42 -4.69
N SER A 178 13.17 -7.88 -3.73
CA SER A 178 12.70 -8.76 -2.66
C SER A 178 13.28 -8.30 -1.31
N LEU A 179 13.04 -9.01 -0.24
CA LEU A 179 13.64 -8.71 1.06
C LEU A 179 15.17 -8.88 1.06
N VAL A 180 15.72 -9.63 0.11
CA VAL A 180 17.15 -9.94 -0.01
C VAL A 180 17.77 -9.51 -1.35
N THR A 181 16.96 -9.11 -2.32
CA THR A 181 17.45 -8.66 -3.64
C THR A 181 17.23 -7.15 -3.80
N PRO A 182 18.29 -6.35 -3.99
CA PRO A 182 18.20 -4.92 -4.22
C PRO A 182 17.32 -4.58 -5.43
N SER A 183 16.70 -3.38 -5.39
CA SER A 183 15.86 -2.89 -6.47
C SER A 183 16.59 -2.99 -7.81
N SER A 184 15.96 -3.64 -8.76
CA SER A 184 16.53 -4.01 -10.06
C SER A 184 15.58 -3.66 -11.19
N VAL A 185 16.11 -3.26 -12.34
CA VAL A 185 15.35 -3.00 -13.56
C VAL A 185 15.73 -4.06 -14.57
N PHE A 186 14.72 -4.73 -15.11
CA PHE A 186 14.87 -5.75 -16.15
C PHE A 186 14.19 -5.29 -17.44
N GLU A 187 14.65 -5.85 -18.55
CA GLU A 187 14.00 -5.79 -19.85
C GLU A 187 13.61 -7.20 -20.28
N PHE A 188 12.31 -7.39 -20.48
CA PHE A 188 11.72 -8.65 -20.93
C PHE A 188 11.48 -8.60 -22.45
N ASP A 189 11.88 -9.65 -23.16
CA ASP A 189 11.62 -9.82 -24.57
C ASP A 189 10.44 -10.79 -24.78
N PRO A 190 9.27 -10.31 -25.22
CA PRO A 190 8.09 -11.13 -25.50
C PRO A 190 8.32 -12.24 -26.55
N ALA A 191 9.27 -12.06 -27.47
CA ALA A 191 9.52 -13.04 -28.53
C ALA A 191 10.31 -14.27 -28.05
N THR A 192 11.19 -14.08 -27.07
CA THR A 192 12.05 -15.14 -26.53
C THR A 192 11.69 -15.59 -25.13
N GLY A 193 10.90 -14.80 -24.40
CA GLY A 193 10.60 -15.02 -22.98
C GLY A 193 11.78 -14.71 -22.04
N ALA A 194 12.84 -14.12 -22.54
CA ALA A 194 14.04 -13.84 -21.77
C ALA A 194 13.97 -12.49 -21.05
N SER A 195 14.43 -12.46 -19.79
CA SER A 195 14.62 -11.24 -19.02
C SER A 195 16.11 -10.90 -18.92
N LYS A 196 16.47 -9.67 -19.25
CA LYS A 196 17.84 -9.15 -19.14
C LYS A 196 17.89 -8.10 -18.02
N LEU A 197 18.79 -8.30 -17.05
CA LEU A 197 19.09 -7.28 -16.06
C LEU A 197 19.72 -6.05 -16.71
N LEU A 198 19.11 -4.89 -16.57
CA LEU A 198 19.64 -3.60 -17.06
C LEU A 198 20.39 -2.85 -15.97
N LYS A 199 19.82 -2.83 -14.75
CA LYS A 199 20.41 -2.10 -13.62
C LYS A 199 19.97 -2.75 -12.31
N GLN A 200 20.86 -2.78 -11.34
CA GLN A 200 20.57 -3.10 -9.95
C GLN A 200 21.15 -2.00 -9.06
N VAL A 201 20.45 -1.63 -8.01
CA VAL A 201 20.95 -0.66 -7.02
C VAL A 201 22.13 -1.28 -6.28
N GLU A 202 23.25 -0.57 -6.27
CA GLU A 202 24.45 -0.97 -5.53
C GLU A 202 24.22 -0.75 -4.02
N VAL A 203 24.62 -1.74 -3.23
CA VAL A 203 24.59 -1.68 -1.77
C VAL A 203 26.00 -1.41 -1.28
N PRO A 204 26.29 -0.26 -0.65
CA PRO A 204 27.61 0.02 -0.11
C PRO A 204 28.04 -1.02 0.94
N GLY A 205 29.32 -1.32 0.97
CA GLY A 205 29.90 -2.35 1.86
C GLY A 205 29.86 -3.74 1.23
N ASN A 206 30.18 -4.75 2.01
CA ASN A 206 30.27 -6.13 1.55
C ASN A 206 28.93 -6.86 1.71
N PHE A 207 27.86 -6.34 1.11
CA PHE A 207 26.55 -7.01 1.13
C PHE A 207 26.61 -8.33 0.35
N ASP A 208 26.31 -9.41 1.04
CA ASP A 208 26.13 -10.74 0.44
C ASP A 208 24.72 -11.25 0.76
N ARG A 209 23.85 -11.26 -0.26
CA ARG A 209 22.46 -11.70 -0.10
C ARG A 209 22.32 -13.15 0.38
N THR A 210 23.33 -13.99 0.16
CA THR A 210 23.31 -15.41 0.55
C THR A 210 23.32 -15.62 2.06
N LEU A 211 23.72 -14.60 2.82
CA LEU A 211 23.73 -14.61 4.29
C LEU A 211 22.33 -14.45 4.89
N TYR A 212 21.35 -14.01 4.11
CA TYR A 212 19.98 -13.75 4.58
C TYR A 212 19.01 -14.80 4.03
N ALA A 213 17.96 -15.08 4.80
CA ALA A 213 16.81 -15.88 4.39
C ALA A 213 15.56 -15.00 4.33
N SER A 214 14.75 -15.23 3.30
CA SER A 214 13.43 -14.64 3.16
C SER A 214 12.41 -15.77 3.13
N GLU A 215 11.33 -15.64 3.91
CA GLU A 215 10.27 -16.64 4.01
C GLU A 215 8.90 -15.97 3.90
N ARG A 216 7.90 -16.76 3.53
CA ARG A 216 6.49 -16.37 3.53
C ARG A 216 5.69 -17.40 4.30
N LEU A 217 4.95 -16.91 5.27
CA LEU A 217 4.16 -17.71 6.21
C LEU A 217 2.69 -17.26 6.15
N HIS A 218 1.82 -18.00 6.84
CA HIS A 218 0.45 -17.59 7.11
C HIS A 218 0.18 -17.69 8.61
N SER A 219 -0.39 -16.63 9.16
CA SER A 219 -0.93 -16.59 10.52
C SER A 219 -2.42 -16.83 10.45
N THR A 220 -2.98 -17.57 11.41
CA THR A 220 -4.43 -17.78 11.48
C THR A 220 -5.04 -16.76 12.43
N ALA A 221 -5.89 -15.87 11.91
CA ALA A 221 -6.66 -14.94 12.70
C ALA A 221 -7.75 -15.67 13.51
N SER A 222 -8.33 -15.00 14.51
CA SER A 222 -9.33 -15.58 15.41
C SER A 222 -10.61 -16.09 14.73
N ASP A 223 -10.92 -15.55 13.54
CA ASP A 223 -12.05 -15.96 12.69
C ASP A 223 -11.67 -17.05 11.66
N GLY A 224 -10.43 -17.58 11.72
CA GLY A 224 -9.91 -18.62 10.83
C GLY A 224 -9.26 -18.08 9.54
N THR A 225 -9.28 -16.77 9.32
CA THR A 225 -8.67 -16.13 8.14
C THR A 225 -7.15 -16.36 8.13
N GLN A 226 -6.60 -16.74 6.97
CA GLN A 226 -5.17 -16.94 6.78
C GLN A 226 -4.53 -15.61 6.36
N VAL A 227 -3.77 -15.00 7.26
CA VAL A 227 -3.10 -13.71 7.04
C VAL A 227 -1.66 -13.94 6.59
N PRO A 228 -1.25 -13.52 5.38
CA PRO A 228 0.13 -13.69 4.94
C PRO A 228 1.10 -12.84 5.75
N VAL A 229 2.29 -13.40 5.99
CA VAL A 229 3.42 -12.71 6.64
C VAL A 229 4.68 -12.98 5.83
N SER A 230 5.36 -11.92 5.42
CA SER A 230 6.69 -12.01 4.80
C SER A 230 7.76 -11.65 5.81
N LEU A 231 8.84 -12.39 5.88
CA LEU A 231 9.90 -12.14 6.85
C LEU A 231 11.30 -12.33 6.28
N VAL A 232 12.29 -11.72 6.93
CA VAL A 232 13.70 -11.81 6.60
C VAL A 232 14.55 -11.81 7.86
N TYR A 233 15.61 -12.61 7.85
CA TYR A 233 16.58 -12.68 8.92
C TYR A 233 17.96 -13.07 8.40
N ARG A 234 19.00 -12.80 9.19
CA ARG A 234 20.37 -13.23 8.95
C ARG A 234 20.56 -14.66 9.45
N LYS A 235 20.93 -15.59 8.55
CA LYS A 235 20.98 -17.04 8.82
C LYS A 235 21.90 -17.43 9.97
N ASP A 236 23.10 -16.85 10.01
CA ASP A 236 24.14 -17.14 11.03
C ASP A 236 23.83 -16.49 12.40
N ALA A 237 22.91 -15.53 12.45
CA ALA A 237 22.45 -14.88 13.66
C ALA A 237 21.06 -15.39 14.15
N PHE A 238 20.41 -16.25 13.38
CA PHE A 238 19.08 -16.77 13.74
C PHE A 238 19.19 -17.89 14.78
N VAL A 239 18.49 -17.70 15.90
CA VAL A 239 18.38 -18.69 16.98
C VAL A 239 16.89 -18.81 17.35
N HIS A 240 16.28 -19.94 17.04
CA HIS A 240 14.86 -20.21 17.23
C HIS A 240 14.37 -19.77 18.62
N GLY A 241 13.32 -18.94 18.67
CA GLY A 241 12.68 -18.43 19.89
C GLY A 241 13.50 -17.39 20.69
N ARG A 242 14.63 -16.91 20.17
CA ARG A 242 15.52 -16.01 20.91
C ARG A 242 15.84 -14.70 20.19
N ASN A 243 15.47 -14.56 18.94
CA ASN A 243 15.76 -13.35 18.19
C ASN A 243 14.81 -12.21 18.57
N PRO A 244 15.30 -10.96 18.64
CA PRO A 244 14.40 -9.83 18.65
C PRO A 244 13.56 -9.81 17.39
N LEU A 245 12.28 -9.44 17.51
CA LEU A 245 11.34 -9.38 16.40
C LEU A 245 10.94 -7.93 16.14
N TYR A 246 10.89 -7.54 14.86
CA TYR A 246 10.41 -6.25 14.41
C TYR A 246 9.34 -6.44 13.36
N VAL A 247 8.11 -5.97 13.62
CA VAL A 247 6.96 -6.20 12.74
C VAL A 247 6.42 -4.88 12.23
N TYR A 248 6.30 -4.77 10.91
CA TYR A 248 5.69 -3.63 10.22
C TYR A 248 4.36 -4.02 9.58
N ALA A 249 3.38 -3.13 9.63
CA ALA A 249 2.14 -3.23 8.85
C ALA A 249 1.53 -1.86 8.56
N TYR A 250 0.56 -1.83 7.63
CA TYR A 250 -0.22 -0.65 7.29
C TYR A 250 -1.73 -0.91 7.41
N GLY A 251 -2.31 -1.72 6.53
CA GLY A 251 -3.66 -2.27 6.65
C GLY A 251 -4.80 -1.28 6.38
N SER A 252 -4.68 -0.40 5.38
CA SER A 252 -5.72 0.55 4.99
C SER A 252 -5.65 0.89 3.50
N TYR A 253 -6.74 1.43 2.96
CA TYR A 253 -6.88 1.96 1.59
C TYR A 253 -6.66 0.94 0.48
N GLY A 254 -6.82 -0.35 0.73
CA GLY A 254 -6.48 -1.34 -0.27
C GLY A 254 -4.99 -1.35 -0.66
N TYR A 255 -4.13 -0.71 0.14
CA TYR A 255 -2.71 -0.62 -0.16
C TYR A 255 -2.02 -1.96 0.10
N ALA A 256 -1.71 -2.68 -0.97
CA ALA A 256 -0.90 -3.90 -0.88
C ALA A 256 0.52 -3.53 -0.45
N LEU A 257 0.97 -4.10 0.67
CA LEU A 257 2.25 -3.75 1.28
C LEU A 257 3.43 -4.21 0.42
N PRO A 258 4.21 -3.30 -0.20
CA PRO A 258 5.27 -3.69 -1.10
C PRO A 258 6.44 -4.29 -0.34
N ILE A 259 6.83 -5.50 -0.73
CA ILE A 259 7.99 -6.19 -0.19
C ILE A 259 9.23 -5.80 -0.99
N GLY A 260 10.21 -5.18 -0.35
CA GLY A 260 11.40 -4.71 -1.03
C GLY A 260 12.63 -4.64 -0.15
N PHE A 261 13.77 -4.65 -0.82
CA PHE A 261 15.07 -4.48 -0.19
C PHE A 261 15.23 -3.05 0.36
N ASN A 262 15.71 -2.98 1.58
CA ASN A 262 16.09 -1.70 2.20
C ASN A 262 17.44 -1.88 2.90
N SER A 263 18.49 -1.24 2.39
CA SER A 263 19.85 -1.33 2.92
C SER A 263 19.97 -0.83 4.37
N ASN A 264 19.11 0.10 4.82
CA ASN A 264 19.13 0.58 6.19
C ASN A 264 18.78 -0.55 7.17
N ARG A 265 17.90 -1.48 6.76
CA ARG A 265 17.48 -2.62 7.58
C ARG A 265 18.56 -3.65 7.84
N LEU A 266 19.65 -3.66 7.06
CA LEU A 266 20.83 -4.48 7.33
C LEU A 266 21.41 -4.19 8.72
N SER A 267 21.31 -2.94 9.18
CA SER A 267 21.73 -2.56 10.54
C SER A 267 20.98 -3.34 11.64
N LEU A 268 19.72 -3.68 11.44
CA LEU A 268 18.93 -4.51 12.36
C LEU A 268 19.21 -6.00 12.15
N LEU A 269 19.20 -6.45 10.87
CA LEU A 269 19.42 -7.86 10.51
C LEU A 269 20.78 -8.37 10.98
N ASP A 270 21.83 -7.57 10.81
CA ASP A 270 23.21 -7.93 11.22
C ASP A 270 23.39 -8.00 12.74
N ARG A 271 22.43 -7.47 13.50
CA ARG A 271 22.33 -7.58 14.96
C ARG A 271 21.37 -8.68 15.41
N GLY A 272 20.94 -9.54 14.48
CA GLY A 272 20.08 -10.68 14.74
C GLY A 272 18.59 -10.37 14.90
N VAL A 273 18.14 -9.17 14.52
CA VAL A 273 16.70 -8.86 14.49
C VAL A 273 16.03 -9.59 13.32
N VAL A 274 14.92 -10.27 13.58
CA VAL A 274 14.02 -10.79 12.54
C VAL A 274 13.06 -9.67 12.16
N LEU A 275 12.97 -9.35 10.86
CA LEU A 275 12.04 -8.35 10.32
C LEU A 275 10.87 -9.04 9.66
N ALA A 276 9.64 -8.66 10.01
CA ALA A 276 8.42 -9.22 9.44
C ALA A 276 7.47 -8.12 8.95
N TYR A 277 6.71 -8.47 7.93
CA TYR A 277 5.67 -7.65 7.31
C TYR A 277 4.36 -8.41 7.39
N ALA A 278 3.38 -7.89 8.11
CA ALA A 278 2.07 -8.48 8.21
C ALA A 278 1.12 -7.89 7.15
N HIS A 279 0.65 -8.75 6.24
CA HIS A 279 -0.23 -8.39 5.12
C HIS A 279 -1.70 -8.47 5.57
N ILE A 280 -2.07 -7.62 6.52
CA ILE A 280 -3.34 -7.65 7.24
C ILE A 280 -4.51 -7.10 6.40
N ARG A 281 -5.74 -7.49 6.75
CA ARG A 281 -6.96 -6.96 6.14
C ARG A 281 -7.05 -5.45 6.25
N GLY A 282 -7.67 -4.82 5.26
CA GLY A 282 -7.65 -3.37 5.03
C GLY A 282 -6.57 -2.93 4.04
N GLY A 283 -5.49 -3.74 3.86
CA GLY A 283 -4.60 -3.67 2.70
C GLY A 283 -5.21 -4.34 1.46
N GLY A 284 -4.51 -4.28 0.32
CA GLY A 284 -4.90 -4.91 -0.94
C GLY A 284 -4.15 -6.21 -1.25
N ASP A 285 -3.46 -6.78 -0.26
CA ASP A 285 -2.53 -7.89 -0.50
C ASP A 285 -3.20 -9.13 -1.11
N LEU A 286 -4.45 -9.41 -0.77
CA LEU A 286 -5.26 -10.48 -1.38
C LEU A 286 -6.39 -9.94 -2.27
N GLY A 287 -6.20 -8.75 -2.87
CA GLY A 287 -7.17 -8.09 -3.73
C GLY A 287 -8.17 -7.21 -2.98
N GLU A 288 -9.14 -6.65 -3.71
CA GLU A 288 -10.11 -5.71 -3.15
C GLU A 288 -11.02 -6.30 -2.03
N PRO A 289 -11.44 -7.57 -2.07
CA PRO A 289 -12.17 -8.16 -0.95
C PRO A 289 -11.38 -8.17 0.37
N TRP A 290 -10.05 -8.15 0.30
CA TRP A 290 -9.18 -8.04 1.48
C TRP A 290 -9.23 -6.65 2.10
N HIS A 291 -9.31 -5.62 1.26
CA HIS A 291 -9.57 -4.24 1.66
C HIS A 291 -10.94 -4.10 2.31
N ASP A 292 -12.00 -4.56 1.64
CA ASP A 292 -13.38 -4.51 2.14
C ASP A 292 -13.53 -5.18 3.51
N ALA A 293 -12.79 -6.28 3.75
CA ALA A 293 -12.80 -7.00 5.02
C ALA A 293 -12.02 -6.29 6.16
N GLY A 294 -11.42 -5.15 5.92
CA GLY A 294 -10.65 -4.37 6.90
C GLY A 294 -10.92 -2.87 6.87
N LYS A 295 -12.03 -2.39 6.25
CA LYS A 295 -12.45 -0.99 6.25
C LYS A 295 -13.80 -0.79 6.92
N MET A 296 -14.19 0.46 7.16
CA MET A 296 -15.48 0.83 7.75
C MET A 296 -15.85 -0.02 8.98
N LEU A 297 -17.01 -0.68 8.98
CA LEU A 297 -17.50 -1.52 10.08
C LEU A 297 -16.75 -2.86 10.23
N ALA A 298 -15.78 -3.14 9.38
CA ALA A 298 -14.88 -4.29 9.47
C ALA A 298 -13.45 -3.93 9.93
N LYS A 299 -13.16 -2.65 10.21
CA LYS A 299 -11.82 -2.13 10.54
C LYS A 299 -11.11 -2.86 11.67
N ARG A 300 -11.82 -3.37 12.66
CA ARG A 300 -11.21 -4.11 13.77
C ARG A 300 -10.50 -5.39 13.33
N ASN A 301 -10.85 -5.97 12.17
CA ASN A 301 -10.14 -7.11 11.61
C ASN A 301 -8.67 -6.80 11.34
N THR A 302 -8.36 -5.56 10.89
CA THR A 302 -6.98 -5.09 10.72
C THR A 302 -6.16 -5.26 12.01
N PHE A 303 -6.72 -4.89 13.15
CA PHE A 303 -6.04 -4.93 14.44
C PHE A 303 -5.89 -6.36 14.98
N THR A 304 -6.93 -7.16 14.86
CA THR A 304 -6.90 -8.57 15.31
C THR A 304 -5.99 -9.42 14.45
N ASP A 305 -5.91 -9.17 13.14
CA ASP A 305 -4.97 -9.83 12.23
C ASP A 305 -3.53 -9.53 12.62
N PHE A 306 -3.21 -8.26 12.91
CA PHE A 306 -1.86 -7.87 13.32
C PHE A 306 -1.44 -8.55 14.61
N ILE A 307 -2.31 -8.55 15.62
CA ILE A 307 -2.08 -9.25 16.89
C ILE A 307 -1.81 -10.73 16.64
N ALA A 308 -2.65 -11.39 15.83
CA ALA A 308 -2.49 -12.81 15.48
C ALA A 308 -1.16 -13.09 14.76
N CYS A 309 -0.71 -12.18 13.88
CA CYS A 309 0.59 -12.30 13.21
C CYS A 309 1.75 -12.25 14.22
N VAL A 310 1.73 -11.32 15.17
CA VAL A 310 2.77 -11.21 16.19
C VAL A 310 2.78 -12.43 17.11
N GLU A 311 1.60 -12.91 17.56
CA GLU A 311 1.47 -14.12 18.37
C GLU A 311 1.97 -15.36 17.60
N HIS A 312 1.62 -15.49 16.32
CA HIS A 312 2.11 -16.59 15.49
C HIS A 312 3.63 -16.58 15.35
N LEU A 313 4.24 -15.43 15.04
CA LEU A 313 5.69 -15.30 14.88
C LEU A 313 6.45 -15.64 16.16
N THR A 314 5.94 -15.26 17.32
CA THR A 314 6.57 -15.57 18.61
C THR A 314 6.38 -17.04 19.02
N THR A 315 5.20 -17.60 18.84
CA THR A 315 4.91 -19.02 19.17
C THR A 315 5.58 -19.99 18.21
N SER A 316 5.78 -19.59 16.95
CA SER A 316 6.52 -20.37 15.94
C SER A 316 8.05 -20.20 16.03
N GLY A 317 8.55 -19.44 17.02
CA GLY A 317 9.96 -19.33 17.31
C GLY A 317 10.75 -18.39 16.40
N TYR A 318 10.10 -17.55 15.61
CA TYR A 318 10.77 -16.49 14.83
C TYR A 318 11.17 -15.30 15.71
N GLY A 319 10.47 -15.07 16.82
CA GLY A 319 10.76 -13.99 17.76
C GLY A 319 10.70 -14.39 19.21
N ASP A 320 11.49 -13.72 20.05
CA ASP A 320 11.40 -13.75 21.51
C ASP A 320 10.17 -12.90 21.93
N PRO A 321 9.16 -13.46 22.60
CA PRO A 321 7.97 -12.69 23.01
C PRO A 321 8.25 -11.52 23.95
N ALA A 322 9.38 -11.54 24.65
CA ALA A 322 9.83 -10.41 25.50
C ALA A 322 10.51 -9.27 24.71
N ARG A 323 10.79 -9.48 23.43
CA ARG A 323 11.62 -8.59 22.59
C ARG A 323 10.97 -8.28 21.26
N VAL A 324 9.70 -7.86 21.28
CA VAL A 324 8.90 -7.50 20.09
C VAL A 324 8.84 -5.98 19.96
N ALA A 325 9.31 -5.46 18.83
CA ALA A 325 9.08 -4.08 18.38
C ALA A 325 8.07 -4.06 17.22
N ILE A 326 7.22 -3.05 17.19
CA ILE A 326 6.24 -2.85 16.11
C ILE A 326 6.34 -1.44 15.55
N GLU A 327 6.08 -1.29 14.25
CA GLU A 327 6.13 -0.01 13.53
C GLU A 327 4.94 0.15 12.60
N GLY A 328 4.42 1.38 12.53
CA GLY A 328 3.42 1.79 11.54
C GLY A 328 3.33 3.31 11.46
N GLY A 329 2.96 3.82 10.29
CA GLY A 329 2.83 5.25 10.03
C GLY A 329 1.46 5.63 9.48
N SER A 330 1.01 6.88 9.73
CA SER A 330 -0.27 7.39 9.22
C SER A 330 -1.44 6.51 9.68
N ALA A 331 -2.20 5.91 8.76
CA ALA A 331 -3.19 4.87 9.09
C ALA A 331 -2.56 3.64 9.78
N GLY A 332 -1.30 3.27 9.45
CA GLY A 332 -0.53 2.30 10.23
C GLY A 332 -0.19 2.79 11.65
N GLY A 333 -0.16 4.09 11.88
CA GLY A 333 -0.07 4.68 13.22
C GLY A 333 -1.36 4.53 14.02
N LEU A 334 -2.54 4.60 13.38
CA LEU A 334 -3.80 4.18 13.98
C LEU A 334 -3.71 2.71 14.43
N LEU A 335 -3.23 1.83 13.54
CA LEU A 335 -2.99 0.42 13.89
C LEU A 335 -2.12 0.31 15.14
N MET A 336 -0.97 1.02 15.20
CA MET A 336 -0.07 0.98 16.36
C MET A 336 -0.77 1.42 17.65
N GLY A 337 -1.52 2.49 17.60
CA GLY A 337 -2.29 2.98 18.76
C GLY A 337 -3.37 2.00 19.22
N ALA A 338 -4.14 1.45 18.27
CA ALA A 338 -5.23 0.52 18.56
C ALA A 338 -4.73 -0.79 19.17
N VAL A 339 -3.72 -1.44 18.55
CA VAL A 339 -3.18 -2.73 19.07
C VAL A 339 -2.46 -2.56 20.40
N THR A 340 -1.81 -1.39 20.62
CA THR A 340 -1.19 -1.06 21.91
C THR A 340 -2.23 -0.91 23.02
N ASN A 341 -3.40 -0.34 22.73
CA ASN A 341 -4.51 -0.28 23.68
C ASN A 341 -5.16 -1.65 23.95
N MET A 342 -5.23 -2.51 22.91
CA MET A 342 -5.82 -3.86 22.99
C MET A 342 -4.91 -4.84 23.73
N ARG A 343 -3.61 -4.82 23.43
CA ARG A 343 -2.63 -5.80 23.92
C ARG A 343 -1.29 -5.12 24.28
N PRO A 344 -1.27 -4.23 25.30
CA PRO A 344 -0.04 -3.57 25.73
C PRO A 344 1.04 -4.54 26.25
N ASP A 345 0.64 -5.73 26.63
CA ASP A 345 1.49 -6.83 27.11
C ASP A 345 2.33 -7.49 26.01
N LEU A 346 1.87 -7.40 24.77
CA LEU A 346 2.46 -8.15 23.64
C LEU A 346 3.72 -7.48 23.08
N PHE A 347 3.91 -6.19 23.35
CA PHE A 347 4.95 -5.39 22.73
C PHE A 347 5.98 -4.85 23.73
N ARG A 348 7.25 -4.85 23.35
CA ARG A 348 8.33 -4.22 24.10
C ARG A 348 8.52 -2.75 23.67
N ALA A 349 8.44 -2.49 22.38
CA ALA A 349 8.61 -1.16 21.79
C ALA A 349 7.60 -0.91 20.67
N VAL A 350 7.12 0.33 20.56
CA VAL A 350 6.18 0.80 19.53
C VAL A 350 6.75 2.05 18.87
N LEU A 351 6.87 2.02 17.55
CA LEU A 351 7.23 3.17 16.73
C LEU A 351 5.98 3.60 15.94
N SER A 352 5.53 4.82 16.19
CA SER A 352 4.29 5.36 15.63
C SER A 352 4.59 6.67 14.92
N HIS A 353 4.64 6.61 13.58
CA HIS A 353 5.02 7.74 12.72
C HIS A 353 3.80 8.46 12.20
N VAL A 354 3.77 9.80 12.34
CA VAL A 354 2.67 10.68 11.86
C VAL A 354 1.29 10.06 12.06
N PRO A 355 0.97 9.56 13.28
CA PRO A 355 -0.08 8.59 13.47
C PRO A 355 -1.47 9.22 13.53
N PHE A 356 -2.43 8.61 12.81
CA PHE A 356 -3.85 8.91 12.87
C PHE A 356 -4.48 8.32 14.14
N VAL A 357 -4.35 9.03 15.26
CA VAL A 357 -4.71 8.51 16.61
C VAL A 357 -5.88 9.22 17.27
N ASP A 358 -6.33 10.36 16.77
CA ASP A 358 -7.48 11.12 17.28
C ASP A 358 -8.67 11.02 16.29
N VAL A 359 -9.03 9.78 15.95
CA VAL A 359 -9.96 9.45 14.86
C VAL A 359 -11.28 10.19 14.97
N MET A 360 -11.87 10.24 16.16
CA MET A 360 -13.19 10.85 16.36
C MET A 360 -13.18 12.36 16.09
N ASN A 361 -12.23 13.09 16.65
CA ASN A 361 -12.18 14.54 16.46
C ASN A 361 -11.85 14.91 15.01
N THR A 362 -10.95 14.19 14.38
CA THR A 362 -10.57 14.44 12.97
C THR A 362 -11.72 14.11 12.02
N MET A 363 -12.38 12.96 12.18
CA MET A 363 -13.46 12.55 11.28
C MET A 363 -14.78 13.34 11.51
N LEU A 364 -14.93 14.05 12.62
CA LEU A 364 -16.06 14.97 12.88
C LEU A 364 -15.81 16.39 12.36
N ASP A 365 -14.58 16.72 11.95
CA ASP A 365 -14.21 18.05 11.45
C ASP A 365 -14.06 18.04 9.92
N ALA A 366 -15.17 18.26 9.21
CA ALA A 366 -15.20 18.33 7.76
C ALA A 366 -14.39 19.52 7.15
N SER A 367 -13.87 20.42 7.97
CA SER A 367 -12.98 21.49 7.48
C SER A 367 -11.54 21.04 7.25
N LEU A 368 -11.17 19.84 7.72
CA LEU A 368 -9.85 19.26 7.46
C LEU A 368 -9.77 18.67 6.05
N PRO A 369 -8.63 18.80 5.36
CA PRO A 369 -8.53 18.49 3.92
C PRO A 369 -8.93 17.08 3.51
N LEU A 370 -8.69 16.07 4.35
CA LEU A 370 -8.94 14.67 4.01
C LEU A 370 -10.22 14.10 4.61
N THR A 371 -10.89 14.78 5.54
CA THR A 371 -12.00 14.21 6.31
C THR A 371 -13.15 13.72 5.43
N VAL A 372 -13.61 14.53 4.47
CA VAL A 372 -14.75 14.16 3.60
C VAL A 372 -14.41 12.98 2.68
N PRO A 373 -13.29 12.99 1.92
CA PRO A 373 -12.86 11.82 1.14
C PRO A 373 -12.69 10.55 1.98
N GLU A 374 -12.20 10.66 3.20
CA GLU A 374 -11.90 9.55 4.11
C GLU A 374 -13.16 8.87 4.68
N TYR A 375 -14.36 9.43 4.49
CA TYR A 375 -15.60 8.74 4.86
C TYR A 375 -15.78 7.41 4.11
N GLU A 376 -15.18 7.26 2.94
CA GLU A 376 -15.22 6.04 2.14
C GLU A 376 -14.30 4.92 2.70
N GLU A 377 -13.31 5.26 3.54
CA GLU A 377 -12.45 4.28 4.23
C GLU A 377 -12.92 4.01 5.67
N TRP A 378 -13.25 5.05 6.44
CA TRP A 378 -13.53 4.93 7.88
C TRP A 378 -15.03 4.88 8.19
N GLY A 379 -15.88 5.41 7.30
CA GLY A 379 -17.28 5.71 7.52
C GLY A 379 -17.51 7.14 8.00
N ASN A 380 -18.74 7.62 7.87
CA ASN A 380 -19.12 8.98 8.29
C ASN A 380 -19.63 8.99 9.75
N PRO A 381 -18.89 9.57 10.72
CA PRO A 381 -19.30 9.57 12.13
C PRO A 381 -20.54 10.44 12.44
N ASN A 382 -21.06 11.21 11.49
CA ASN A 382 -22.37 11.84 11.61
C ASN A 382 -23.53 10.83 11.56
N GLU A 383 -23.24 9.57 11.17
CA GLU A 383 -24.15 8.43 11.29
C GLU A 383 -23.80 7.62 12.55
N GLU A 384 -24.80 7.38 13.42
CA GLU A 384 -24.61 6.72 14.73
C GLU A 384 -23.86 5.38 14.67
N LYS A 385 -24.11 4.58 13.62
CA LYS A 385 -23.43 3.29 13.45
C LYS A 385 -21.93 3.41 13.30
N TYR A 386 -21.47 4.39 12.48
CA TYR A 386 -20.04 4.64 12.28
C TYR A 386 -19.42 5.35 13.49
N PHE A 387 -20.12 6.31 14.09
CA PHE A 387 -19.67 6.97 15.31
C PHE A 387 -19.36 5.95 16.41
N THR A 388 -20.32 5.09 16.72
CA THR A 388 -20.19 4.07 17.77
C THR A 388 -19.04 3.10 17.45
N TYR A 389 -18.91 2.70 16.20
CA TYR A 389 -17.88 1.77 15.78
C TYR A 389 -16.48 2.38 15.83
N MET A 390 -16.28 3.59 15.27
CA MET A 390 -15.00 4.31 15.32
C MET A 390 -14.59 4.62 16.76
N LEU A 391 -15.49 5.06 17.61
CA LEU A 391 -15.23 5.33 19.02
C LEU A 391 -14.70 4.07 19.72
N SER A 392 -15.14 2.88 19.31
CA SER A 392 -14.73 1.60 19.92
C SER A 392 -13.25 1.25 19.70
N TYR A 393 -12.58 1.88 18.74
CA TYR A 393 -11.15 1.61 18.42
C TYR A 393 -10.28 2.86 18.38
N SER A 394 -10.84 4.07 18.33
CA SER A 394 -10.05 5.33 18.29
C SER A 394 -8.98 5.33 19.38
N PRO A 395 -7.68 5.39 19.04
CA PRO A 395 -6.62 5.23 20.04
C PRO A 395 -6.68 6.25 21.17
N TYR A 396 -6.90 7.52 20.85
CA TYR A 396 -6.99 8.61 21.83
C TYR A 396 -8.12 8.39 22.83
N ASP A 397 -9.28 7.92 22.34
CA ASP A 397 -10.48 7.75 23.17
C ASP A 397 -10.40 6.51 24.06
N ASN A 398 -9.64 5.50 23.65
CA ASN A 398 -9.50 4.22 24.35
C ASN A 398 -8.25 4.11 25.25
N LEU A 399 -7.52 5.21 25.49
CA LEU A 399 -6.43 5.23 26.46
C LEU A 399 -6.94 4.95 27.89
N LYS A 400 -6.24 4.10 28.63
CA LYS A 400 -6.58 3.68 29.98
C LYS A 400 -5.39 3.85 30.93
N ALA A 401 -5.66 3.94 32.22
CA ALA A 401 -4.62 3.86 33.24
C ALA A 401 -4.05 2.42 33.28
N ALA A 402 -2.88 2.22 32.71
CA ALA A 402 -2.24 0.90 32.54
C ALA A 402 -0.71 1.01 32.34
N SER A 403 -0.03 -0.13 32.41
CA SER A 403 1.33 -0.25 31.90
C SER A 403 1.33 -0.38 30.39
N TYR A 404 2.19 0.40 29.73
CA TYR A 404 2.35 0.42 28.26
C TYR A 404 3.78 0.06 27.86
N PRO A 405 4.02 -0.39 26.63
CA PRO A 405 5.37 -0.57 26.11
C PRO A 405 6.16 0.75 26.09
N ALA A 406 7.43 0.70 25.74
CA ALA A 406 8.16 1.88 25.35
C ALA A 406 7.59 2.40 24.02
N ILE A 407 7.27 3.69 23.93
CA ILE A 407 6.60 4.27 22.75
C ILE A 407 7.39 5.46 22.24
N LEU A 408 7.71 5.45 20.95
CA LEU A 408 8.24 6.57 20.20
C LEU A 408 7.16 7.04 19.21
N VAL A 409 6.67 8.26 19.41
CA VAL A 409 5.75 8.94 18.49
C VAL A 409 6.51 10.02 17.74
N LYS A 410 6.43 10.01 16.42
CA LYS A 410 7.03 11.05 15.57
C LYS A 410 5.95 11.77 14.78
N THR A 411 6.08 13.08 14.63
CA THR A 411 5.18 13.92 13.83
C THR A 411 5.95 15.08 13.21
N SER A 412 5.30 15.84 12.35
CA SER A 412 5.86 17.03 11.69
C SER A 412 4.91 18.21 11.81
N LEU A 413 5.44 19.40 12.02
CA LEU A 413 4.64 20.62 12.25
C LEU A 413 3.75 20.98 11.04
N TYR A 414 4.27 20.75 9.82
CA TYR A 414 3.58 21.06 8.58
C TYR A 414 2.92 19.84 7.94
N ASP A 415 2.56 18.84 8.75
CA ASP A 415 1.79 17.70 8.26
C ASP A 415 0.39 18.15 7.83
N SER A 416 0.07 17.98 6.55
CA SER A 416 -1.20 18.34 5.92
C SER A 416 -2.18 17.18 5.76
N GLN A 417 -1.78 15.98 6.16
CA GLN A 417 -2.60 14.77 6.09
C GLN A 417 -3.09 14.34 7.48
N VAL A 418 -2.15 14.18 8.43
CA VAL A 418 -2.46 13.91 9.83
C VAL A 418 -1.90 15.04 10.67
N MET A 419 -2.76 15.90 11.15
CA MET A 419 -2.37 17.12 11.84
C MET A 419 -1.54 16.84 13.08
N TYR A 420 -0.46 17.60 13.29
CA TYR A 420 0.51 17.39 14.37
C TYR A 420 -0.11 17.36 15.78
N TRP A 421 -1.25 17.98 15.95
CA TRP A 421 -1.92 18.01 17.26
C TRP A 421 -2.56 16.66 17.67
N GLU A 422 -2.86 15.77 16.71
CA GLU A 422 -3.36 14.43 17.04
C GLU A 422 -2.34 13.64 17.87
N PRO A 423 -1.13 13.37 17.37
CA PRO A 423 -0.11 12.69 18.17
C PRO A 423 0.33 13.49 19.40
N ALA A 424 0.31 14.82 19.36
CA ALA A 424 0.65 15.65 20.53
C ALA A 424 -0.38 15.48 21.66
N LYS A 425 -1.68 15.53 21.34
CA LYS A 425 -2.77 15.27 22.29
C LYS A 425 -2.72 13.84 22.83
N TYR A 426 -2.50 12.87 21.95
CA TYR A 426 -2.38 11.45 22.31
C TYR A 426 -1.27 11.25 23.35
N VAL A 427 -0.06 11.75 23.08
CA VAL A 427 1.08 11.63 24.00
C VAL A 427 0.81 12.39 25.32
N ALA A 428 0.24 13.58 25.24
CA ALA A 428 -0.09 14.38 26.45
C ALA A 428 -1.07 13.61 27.36
N LYS A 429 -2.14 13.05 26.81
CA LYS A 429 -3.13 12.24 27.55
C LYS A 429 -2.48 10.97 28.09
N LEU A 430 -1.72 10.24 27.27
CA LEU A 430 -1.08 9.00 27.69
C LEU A 430 -0.07 9.20 28.84
N ARG A 431 0.65 10.33 28.87
CA ARG A 431 1.54 10.68 30.00
C ARG A 431 0.84 10.76 31.34
N THR A 432 -0.45 11.12 31.36
CA THR A 432 -1.25 11.17 32.61
C THR A 432 -1.79 9.80 33.02
N LEU A 433 -1.83 8.83 32.11
CA LEU A 433 -2.46 7.52 32.31
C LEU A 433 -1.45 6.38 32.47
N LYS A 434 -0.25 6.54 31.89
CA LYS A 434 0.81 5.52 31.91
C LYS A 434 1.32 5.27 33.33
N GLN A 435 1.29 4.00 33.77
CA GLN A 435 1.59 3.58 35.14
C GLN A 435 2.99 2.95 35.32
N ASP A 436 3.78 2.87 34.27
CA ASP A 436 5.14 2.31 34.28
C ASP A 436 6.18 3.37 33.91
N ALA A 437 7.47 3.02 34.03
CA ALA A 437 8.61 3.92 33.78
C ALA A 437 9.21 3.77 32.37
N ARG A 438 8.62 2.97 31.45
CA ARG A 438 9.17 2.82 30.10
C ARG A 438 9.03 4.13 29.32
N PRO A 439 9.96 4.44 28.41
CA PRO A 439 9.94 5.70 27.66
C PRO A 439 8.62 5.95 26.90
N LEU A 440 8.14 7.20 26.94
CA LEU A 440 7.12 7.73 26.08
C LEU A 440 7.66 9.03 25.47
N LEU A 441 8.12 8.95 24.23
CA LEU A 441 8.80 10.04 23.53
C LEU A 441 7.88 10.62 22.46
N LEU A 442 7.90 11.95 22.34
CA LEU A 442 7.33 12.67 21.19
C LEU A 442 8.45 13.44 20.50
N VAL A 443 8.66 13.19 19.24
CA VAL A 443 9.61 13.91 18.39
C VAL A 443 8.82 14.63 17.30
N THR A 444 8.95 15.96 17.25
CA THR A 444 8.29 16.79 16.22
C THR A 444 9.34 17.38 15.28
N ASN A 445 9.27 17.06 13.99
CA ASN A 445 10.07 17.72 12.98
C ASN A 445 9.43 19.09 12.68
N MET A 446 10.12 20.16 13.03
CA MET A 446 9.62 21.54 12.93
C MET A 446 9.68 22.12 11.51
N GLN A 447 10.18 21.36 10.51
CA GLN A 447 10.41 21.86 9.15
C GLN A 447 9.83 20.93 8.07
N ALA A 448 9.27 19.79 8.46
CA ALA A 448 8.76 18.78 7.53
C ALA A 448 7.23 18.69 7.54
N GLY A 449 6.68 18.05 6.49
CA GLY A 449 5.32 17.60 6.37
C GLY A 449 5.18 16.09 6.66
N HIS A 450 4.13 15.46 6.11
CA HIS A 450 3.77 14.04 6.38
C HIS A 450 4.91 13.04 6.08
N GLY A 451 5.71 13.30 5.04
CA GLY A 451 6.82 12.43 4.63
C GLY A 451 8.09 12.55 5.47
N GLY A 452 8.14 13.39 6.51
CA GLY A 452 9.35 13.65 7.30
C GLY A 452 10.42 14.43 6.53
N ALA A 453 11.69 14.27 6.89
CA ALA A 453 12.79 14.99 6.28
C ALA A 453 13.02 14.58 4.81
N SER A 454 13.07 15.55 3.89
CA SER A 454 13.29 15.33 2.45
C SER A 454 14.77 15.20 2.07
N GLY A 455 15.68 15.72 2.88
CA GLY A 455 17.12 15.61 2.65
C GLY A 455 17.66 14.20 2.97
N ARG A 456 18.45 13.61 2.04
CA ARG A 456 18.99 12.25 2.19
C ARG A 456 19.63 11.99 3.57
N TYR A 457 20.49 12.90 4.04
CA TYR A 457 21.21 12.72 5.29
C TYR A 457 20.34 13.00 6.51
N ASP A 458 19.38 13.90 6.41
CA ASP A 458 18.44 14.18 7.49
C ASP A 458 17.45 13.03 7.66
N TYR A 459 16.98 12.45 6.56
CA TYR A 459 16.21 11.22 6.56
C TYR A 459 16.96 10.04 7.21
N LEU A 460 18.26 9.88 6.91
CA LEU A 460 19.08 8.84 7.56
C LEU A 460 19.27 9.08 9.06
N LYS A 461 19.30 10.35 9.52
CA LYS A 461 19.33 10.64 10.96
C LYS A 461 18.02 10.24 11.64
N GLU A 462 16.87 10.46 10.98
CA GLU A 462 15.58 10.02 11.49
C GLU A 462 15.53 8.50 11.65
N ILE A 463 15.98 7.73 10.63
CA ILE A 463 16.07 6.28 10.70
C ILE A 463 17.06 5.83 11.80
N ALA A 464 18.21 6.47 11.91
CA ALA A 464 19.19 6.14 12.96
C ALA A 464 18.62 6.35 14.36
N PHE A 465 17.81 7.38 14.56
CA PHE A 465 17.11 7.62 15.82
C PHE A 465 16.10 6.49 16.14
N ASP A 466 15.30 6.10 15.14
CA ASP A 466 14.33 5.01 15.28
C ASP A 466 15.00 3.68 15.62
N TYR A 467 16.12 3.37 14.95
CA TYR A 467 16.87 2.16 15.20
C TYR A 467 17.58 2.19 16.56
N ALA A 468 18.13 3.34 16.98
CA ALA A 468 18.73 3.49 18.30
C ALA A 468 17.71 3.25 19.42
N PHE A 469 16.49 3.82 19.30
CA PHE A 469 15.39 3.55 20.21
C PHE A 469 15.02 2.06 20.22
N THR A 470 14.84 1.46 19.04
CA THR A 470 14.48 0.05 18.88
C THR A 470 15.54 -0.87 19.51
N LEU A 471 16.80 -0.70 19.15
CA LEU A 471 17.90 -1.54 19.63
C LEU A 471 18.07 -1.45 21.15
N ARG A 472 17.94 -0.25 21.72
CA ARG A 472 17.97 -0.03 23.17
C ARG A 472 16.82 -0.77 23.87
N GLU A 473 15.59 -0.60 23.41
CA GLU A 473 14.44 -1.19 24.07
C GLU A 473 14.38 -2.72 23.90
N LEU A 474 14.94 -3.25 22.81
CA LEU A 474 15.10 -4.69 22.61
C LEU A 474 16.32 -5.28 23.36
N GLY A 475 17.11 -4.45 24.06
CA GLY A 475 18.27 -4.90 24.83
C GLY A 475 19.43 -5.43 23.96
N ILE A 476 19.66 -4.79 22.80
CA ILE A 476 20.74 -5.16 21.86
C ILE A 476 21.95 -4.24 22.08
N ILE A 477 21.72 -3.00 22.49
CA ILE A 477 22.75 -2.01 22.88
C ILE A 477 22.43 -1.41 24.24
#